data_04bdccb76911232afcc641d3b08f2361
#
_entry.id   04bdccb76911232afcc641d3b08f2361
#
_cell.length_a   1.000
_cell.length_b   1.000
_cell.length_c   1.000
_cell.angle_alpha   90.00
_cell.angle_beta   90.00
_cell.angle_gamma   90.00
#
_symmetry.space_group_name_H-M   'P 1'
#
loop_
_entity.id
_entity.type
_entity.pdbx_description
1 polymer ?
#
loop_
_entity_poly.entity_id
_entity_poly.type
_entity_poly.pdbx_seq_one_letter_code
_entity_poly.pdbx_strand_id
1 'polypeptide(L)'
;MKKICLLAALLLALSAPAAQAAQGGRVTGTTHTKGTERAMQIRSDEMLSTGTVSWDVAAPKNKKPQQRADVWLIREDFAFSKLSDEAIDALYKRQEIPAGAPIYRTHSDAKGAYRFEEIPPGRYYLMTLDPFGKPFDEGAAERAAREELFARLPRLDEFEFRLVGIRNCLVQKIEVRAGQETHVKLAAVRF
;
A
#
# COMPACT_ATOMS: atom_id res chain seq x y z
N MET A 1 0.01 18.31 80.56
CA MET A 1 -0.80 18.63 79.35
C MET A 1 0.11 18.52 78.09
N LYS A 2 0.03 17.40 77.37
CA LYS A 2 0.90 17.12 76.24
C LYS A 2 0.12 17.43 74.97
N LYS A 3 0.58 18.43 74.21
CA LYS A 3 0.01 18.75 72.88
C LYS A 3 0.64 17.79 71.83
N ILE A 4 -0.17 16.95 71.27
CA ILE A 4 0.20 16.07 70.13
C ILE A 4 -0.05 16.86 68.86
N CYS A 5 1.03 17.23 68.13
CA CYS A 5 0.93 17.76 66.79
C CYS A 5 0.81 16.61 65.78
N LEU A 6 -0.35 16.48 65.17
CA LEU A 6 -0.59 15.58 64.03
C LEU A 6 -0.03 16.21 62.75
N LEU A 7 1.09 15.70 62.23
CA LEU A 7 1.60 16.04 60.90
C LEU A 7 0.88 15.18 59.90
N ALA A 8 -0.07 15.73 59.17
CA ALA A 8 -0.68 15.09 58.01
C ALA A 8 0.26 15.23 56.80
N ALA A 9 0.99 14.19 56.48
CA ALA A 9 1.78 14.15 55.27
C ALA A 9 0.84 13.91 54.07
N LEU A 10 0.59 14.96 53.27
CA LEU A 10 -0.14 14.90 52.02
C LEU A 10 0.79 14.33 50.95
N LEU A 11 0.71 13.02 50.73
CA LEU A 11 1.33 12.34 49.56
C LEU A 11 0.56 12.70 48.30
N LEU A 12 0.97 13.78 47.62
CA LEU A 12 0.58 13.99 46.22
C LEU A 12 1.28 12.95 45.35
N ALA A 13 0.56 11.89 45.05
CA ALA A 13 0.96 10.98 43.97
C ALA A 13 0.88 11.74 42.65
N LEU A 14 2.03 12.24 42.17
CA LEU A 14 2.19 12.65 40.79
C LEU A 14 2.08 11.41 39.94
N SER A 15 0.86 11.07 39.49
CA SER A 15 0.65 10.15 38.36
C SER A 15 1.11 10.90 37.12
N ALA A 16 2.39 10.76 36.77
CA ALA A 16 2.84 11.09 35.42
C ALA A 16 1.95 10.29 34.43
N PRO A 17 1.33 10.95 33.46
CA PRO A 17 0.67 10.19 32.40
C PRO A 17 1.76 9.35 31.75
N ALA A 18 1.70 8.02 31.95
CA ALA A 18 2.48 7.10 31.15
C ALA A 18 2.16 7.47 29.70
N ALA A 19 3.16 7.94 28.96
CA ALA A 19 3.04 8.13 27.54
C ALA A 19 2.69 6.74 26.96
N GLN A 20 1.38 6.47 26.81
CA GLN A 20 0.92 5.31 26.09
C GLN A 20 1.53 5.45 24.70
N ALA A 21 2.54 4.62 24.41
CA ALA A 21 3.03 4.48 23.06
C ALA A 21 1.79 4.28 22.19
N ALA A 22 1.55 5.23 21.30
CA ALA A 22 0.34 5.23 20.49
C ALA A 22 0.25 3.88 19.79
N GLN A 23 -0.69 3.04 20.23
CA GLN A 23 -0.90 1.73 19.62
C GLN A 23 -1.14 1.94 18.14
N GLY A 24 -0.33 1.32 17.29
CA GLY A 24 -0.53 1.35 15.86
C GLY A 24 -1.91 0.79 15.49
N GLY A 25 -2.48 1.26 14.41
CA GLY A 25 -3.68 0.65 13.82
C GLY A 25 -3.30 -0.49 12.90
N ARG A 26 -4.32 -1.23 12.47
CA ARG A 26 -4.21 -2.29 11.48
C ARG A 26 -4.98 -1.92 10.23
N VAL A 27 -4.43 -2.26 9.06
CA VAL A 27 -5.15 -2.11 7.79
C VAL A 27 -5.23 -3.46 7.11
N THR A 28 -6.43 -3.87 6.73
CA THR A 28 -6.68 -5.13 6.01
C THR A 28 -7.55 -4.88 4.78
N GLY A 29 -7.42 -5.75 3.80
CA GLY A 29 -8.25 -5.68 2.61
C GLY A 29 -8.01 -6.86 1.66
N THR A 30 -8.69 -6.81 0.53
CA THR A 30 -8.53 -7.81 -0.53
C THR A 30 -8.34 -7.14 -1.87
N THR A 31 -7.47 -7.71 -2.72
CA THR A 31 -7.30 -7.33 -4.11
C THR A 31 -8.13 -8.23 -5.02
N HIS A 32 -8.30 -7.84 -6.29
CA HIS A 32 -9.04 -8.67 -7.26
C HIS A 32 -8.23 -9.84 -7.83
N THR A 33 -6.94 -9.92 -7.52
CA THR A 33 -6.08 -11.00 -8.00
C THR A 33 -6.43 -12.30 -7.29
N LYS A 34 -7.47 -12.94 -7.77
CA LYS A 34 -7.62 -14.38 -7.53
C LYS A 34 -6.58 -15.04 -8.40
N GLY A 35 -5.57 -15.64 -7.80
CA GLY A 35 -4.40 -16.22 -8.46
C GLY A 35 -4.69 -17.21 -9.58
N THR A 36 -5.25 -16.73 -10.66
CA THR A 36 -5.37 -17.47 -11.92
C THR A 36 -4.20 -17.07 -12.79
N GLU A 37 -3.21 -17.95 -12.83
CA GLU A 37 -2.07 -17.88 -13.73
C GLU A 37 -2.56 -17.79 -15.17
N ARG A 38 -2.49 -16.62 -15.78
CA ARG A 38 -2.45 -16.48 -17.21
C ARG A 38 -1.05 -16.01 -17.58
N ALA A 39 -0.14 -16.96 -17.79
CA ALA A 39 1.11 -16.63 -18.45
C ALA A 39 0.82 -16.45 -19.94
N MET A 40 1.02 -15.25 -20.43
CA MET A 40 1.06 -14.97 -21.84
C MET A 40 2.41 -15.53 -22.37
N GLN A 41 2.39 -16.67 -23.03
CA GLN A 41 3.58 -17.24 -23.65
C GLN A 41 3.59 -16.77 -25.11
N ILE A 42 4.51 -15.86 -25.40
CA ILE A 42 4.80 -15.48 -26.80
C ILE A 42 5.65 -16.61 -27.38
N ARG A 43 5.10 -17.38 -28.30
CA ARG A 43 5.88 -18.32 -29.12
C ARG A 43 6.57 -17.53 -30.22
N SER A 44 7.88 -17.40 -30.11
CA SER A 44 8.73 -16.70 -31.10
C SER A 44 8.98 -17.49 -32.36
N ASP A 45 8.69 -18.77 -32.38
CA ASP A 45 9.01 -19.70 -33.46
C ASP A 45 8.02 -19.65 -34.64
N GLU A 46 6.80 -19.13 -34.43
CA GLU A 46 5.83 -18.94 -35.51
C GLU A 46 5.87 -17.56 -36.20
N MET A 47 6.71 -16.68 -35.71
CA MET A 47 6.80 -15.28 -36.18
C MET A 47 7.44 -15.14 -37.58
N LEU A 48 8.05 -16.22 -38.14
CA LEU A 48 8.86 -16.15 -39.36
C LEU A 48 8.18 -16.64 -40.61
N SER A 49 6.99 -17.27 -40.57
CA SER A 49 6.45 -17.89 -41.79
C SER A 49 5.18 -17.27 -42.40
N THR A 50 4.36 -16.54 -41.66
CA THR A 50 3.07 -16.07 -42.19
C THR A 50 2.68 -14.63 -41.91
N GLY A 51 3.46 -13.85 -41.12
CA GLY A 51 3.10 -12.46 -40.77
C GLY A 51 1.87 -12.33 -39.91
N THR A 52 1.30 -13.42 -39.42
CA THR A 52 0.11 -13.41 -38.56
C THR A 52 0.53 -13.76 -37.14
N VAL A 53 0.36 -12.82 -36.20
CA VAL A 53 0.58 -13.05 -34.76
C VAL A 53 -0.66 -13.75 -34.22
N SER A 54 -0.59 -15.06 -33.99
CA SER A 54 -1.63 -15.77 -33.24
C SER A 54 -1.30 -15.76 -31.76
N TRP A 55 -2.22 -15.28 -30.95
CA TRP A 55 -2.09 -15.28 -29.50
C TRP A 55 -2.71 -16.56 -28.95
N ASP A 56 -1.91 -17.59 -28.77
CA ASP A 56 -2.37 -18.80 -28.09
C ASP A 56 -2.22 -18.63 -26.56
N VAL A 57 -3.34 -18.49 -25.88
CA VAL A 57 -3.39 -18.49 -24.43
C VAL A 57 -3.44 -19.93 -23.93
N ALA A 58 -2.32 -20.63 -24.04
CA ALA A 58 -2.20 -21.94 -23.43
C ALA A 58 -2.10 -21.82 -21.92
N ALA A 59 -2.95 -22.53 -21.17
CA ALA A 59 -2.82 -22.61 -19.73
C ALA A 59 -1.44 -23.19 -19.37
N PRO A 60 -0.63 -22.50 -18.55
CA PRO A 60 0.72 -22.95 -18.26
C PRO A 60 0.69 -24.26 -17.48
N LYS A 61 1.41 -25.26 -17.97
CA LYS A 61 1.56 -26.57 -17.31
C LYS A 61 2.47 -26.50 -16.07
N ASN A 62 3.19 -25.40 -15.86
CA ASN A 62 4.08 -25.19 -14.73
C ASN A 62 3.56 -24.07 -13.85
N LYS A 63 3.27 -24.38 -12.59
CA LYS A 63 2.92 -23.40 -11.55
C LYS A 63 4.08 -22.44 -11.33
N LYS A 64 4.10 -21.30 -12.03
CA LYS A 64 4.99 -20.19 -11.65
C LYS A 64 4.48 -19.59 -10.35
N PRO A 65 5.36 -19.04 -9.49
CA PRO A 65 4.92 -18.35 -8.30
C PRO A 65 3.93 -17.26 -8.69
N GLN A 66 2.78 -17.26 -8.05
CA GLN A 66 1.70 -16.30 -8.31
C GLN A 66 2.25 -14.89 -8.15
N GLN A 67 2.12 -14.08 -9.17
CA GLN A 67 2.42 -12.66 -9.03
C GLN A 67 1.34 -12.05 -8.16
N ARG A 68 1.78 -11.45 -7.06
CA ARG A 68 0.94 -10.86 -6.03
C ARG A 68 0.75 -9.38 -6.33
N ALA A 69 -0.38 -8.84 -5.91
CA ALA A 69 -0.57 -7.40 -5.97
C ALA A 69 0.36 -6.72 -4.94
N ASP A 70 0.97 -5.63 -5.35
CA ASP A 70 1.70 -4.72 -4.47
C ASP A 70 0.72 -3.77 -3.82
N VAL A 71 0.82 -3.60 -2.51
CA VAL A 71 -0.03 -2.66 -1.76
C VAL A 71 0.86 -1.72 -0.97
N TRP A 72 0.64 -0.42 -1.15
CA TRP A 72 1.40 0.65 -0.53
C TRP A 72 0.51 1.50 0.34
N LEU A 73 0.98 1.87 1.52
CA LEU A 73 0.42 2.93 2.34
C LEU A 73 1.38 4.10 2.35
N ILE A 74 0.92 5.26 1.90
CA ILE A 74 1.71 6.49 1.82
C ILE A 74 1.00 7.54 2.65
N ARG A 75 1.66 8.04 3.69
CA ARG A 75 1.05 9.03 4.56
C ARG A 75 0.72 10.31 3.81
N GLU A 76 -0.50 10.83 3.99
CA GLU A 76 -1.01 11.96 3.20
C GLU A 76 -0.18 13.24 3.35
N ASP A 77 0.40 13.49 4.53
CA ASP A 77 1.23 14.66 4.80
C ASP A 77 2.72 14.47 4.44
N PHE A 78 3.10 13.33 3.87
CA PHE A 78 4.49 13.07 3.53
C PHE A 78 4.96 13.96 2.37
N ALA A 79 6.07 14.67 2.59
CA ALA A 79 6.65 15.57 1.61
C ALA A 79 7.76 14.86 0.82
N PHE A 80 7.42 14.32 -0.35
CA PHE A 80 8.39 13.68 -1.26
C PHE A 80 9.52 14.63 -1.70
N SER A 81 9.26 15.95 -1.74
CA SER A 81 10.26 16.96 -2.05
C SER A 81 11.42 17.06 -1.06
N LYS A 82 11.31 16.37 0.10
CA LYS A 82 12.40 16.29 1.08
C LYS A 82 13.33 15.09 0.84
N LEU A 83 12.98 14.21 -0.08
CA LEU A 83 13.84 13.08 -0.45
C LEU A 83 14.99 13.57 -1.34
N SER A 84 16.17 12.97 -1.17
CA SER A 84 17.26 13.15 -2.12
C SER A 84 16.97 12.39 -3.43
N ASP A 85 17.66 12.77 -4.51
CA ASP A 85 17.52 12.07 -5.79
C ASP A 85 17.88 10.59 -5.68
N GLU A 86 18.89 10.24 -4.87
CA GLU A 86 19.28 8.86 -4.63
C GLU A 86 18.16 8.06 -3.90
N ALA A 87 17.47 8.71 -2.98
CA ALA A 87 16.34 8.09 -2.27
C ALA A 87 15.12 7.90 -3.19
N ILE A 88 14.88 8.86 -4.10
CA ILE A 88 13.85 8.73 -5.13
C ILE A 88 14.19 7.59 -6.10
N ASP A 89 15.44 7.51 -6.55
CA ASP A 89 15.92 6.43 -7.40
C ASP A 89 15.78 5.06 -6.72
N ALA A 90 16.13 4.97 -5.44
CA ALA A 90 15.98 3.76 -4.66
C ALA A 90 14.49 3.33 -4.58
N LEU A 91 13.62 4.29 -4.30
CA LEU A 91 12.18 4.05 -4.20
C LEU A 91 11.58 3.58 -5.54
N TYR A 92 11.90 4.26 -6.65
CA TYR A 92 11.27 3.98 -7.95
C TYR A 92 11.87 2.78 -8.67
N LYS A 93 13.21 2.64 -8.64
CA LYS A 93 13.92 1.58 -9.39
C LYS A 93 14.02 0.27 -8.61
N ARG A 94 14.23 0.35 -7.30
CA ARG A 94 14.46 -0.82 -6.45
C ARG A 94 13.32 -1.10 -5.47
N GLN A 95 12.33 -0.18 -5.38
CA GLN A 95 11.22 -0.25 -4.44
C GLN A 95 11.70 -0.30 -2.97
N GLU A 96 12.82 0.32 -2.71
CA GLU A 96 13.39 0.49 -1.37
C GLU A 96 12.76 1.70 -0.70
N ILE A 97 12.14 1.50 0.44
CA ILE A 97 11.52 2.58 1.20
C ILE A 97 12.62 3.34 1.94
N PRO A 98 12.73 4.67 1.78
CA PRO A 98 13.70 5.47 2.49
C PRO A 98 13.52 5.37 4.00
N ALA A 99 14.62 5.28 4.75
CA ALA A 99 14.58 5.16 6.21
C ALA A 99 13.80 6.32 6.84
N GLY A 100 12.87 6.00 7.72
CA GLY A 100 12.02 6.99 8.39
C GLY A 100 10.91 7.61 7.53
N ALA A 101 10.81 7.28 6.25
CA ALA A 101 9.68 7.69 5.44
C ALA A 101 8.40 6.96 5.91
N PRO A 102 7.28 7.69 6.10
CA PRO A 102 6.01 7.07 6.50
C PRO A 102 5.32 6.42 5.28
N ILE A 103 6.04 5.52 4.67
CA ILE A 103 5.62 4.69 3.54
C ILE A 103 5.73 3.23 3.98
N TYR A 104 4.69 2.46 3.78
CA TYR A 104 4.64 1.04 4.13
C TYR A 104 4.25 0.25 2.90
N ARG A 105 4.80 -0.96 2.76
CA ARG A 105 4.53 -1.83 1.63
C ARG A 105 4.28 -3.25 2.08
N THR A 106 3.32 -3.90 1.45
CA THR A 106 3.06 -5.33 1.61
C THR A 106 2.62 -5.92 0.27
N HIS A 107 2.47 -7.23 0.23
CA HIS A 107 1.94 -7.96 -0.91
C HIS A 107 0.69 -8.72 -0.50
N SER A 108 -0.23 -8.87 -1.44
CA SER A 108 -1.37 -9.75 -1.21
C SER A 108 -0.94 -11.22 -1.17
N ASP A 109 -1.71 -12.05 -0.49
CA ASP A 109 -1.56 -13.50 -0.52
C ASP A 109 -2.19 -14.11 -1.80
N ALA A 110 -2.19 -15.44 -1.89
CA ALA A 110 -2.78 -16.19 -3.00
C ALA A 110 -4.31 -16.00 -3.15
N LYS A 111 -4.99 -15.51 -2.11
CA LYS A 111 -6.42 -15.21 -2.11
C LYS A 111 -6.70 -13.73 -2.38
N GLY A 112 -5.65 -12.94 -2.56
CA GLY A 112 -5.71 -11.50 -2.73
C GLY A 112 -5.79 -10.72 -1.41
N ALA A 113 -5.74 -11.38 -0.25
CA ALA A 113 -5.78 -10.70 1.04
C ALA A 113 -4.44 -10.04 1.37
N TYR A 114 -4.48 -8.86 1.96
CA TYR A 114 -3.30 -8.14 2.44
C TYR A 114 -3.52 -7.56 3.82
N ARG A 115 -2.43 -7.25 4.52
CA ARG A 115 -2.45 -6.74 5.88
C ARG A 115 -1.24 -5.87 6.18
N PHE A 116 -1.49 -4.81 6.93
CA PHE A 116 -0.49 -3.99 7.58
C PHE A 116 -0.75 -4.00 9.08
N GLU A 117 0.30 -4.03 9.87
CA GLU A 117 0.28 -3.99 11.33
C GLU A 117 1.00 -2.74 11.83
N GLU A 118 0.63 -2.29 13.00
CA GLU A 118 1.30 -1.23 13.74
C GLU A 118 1.49 0.08 12.96
N ILE A 119 0.53 0.40 12.11
CA ILE A 119 0.56 1.63 11.32
C ILE A 119 0.21 2.81 12.24
N PRO A 120 1.06 3.86 12.32
CA PRO A 120 0.75 5.05 13.09
C PRO A 120 -0.59 5.66 12.68
N PRO A 121 -1.39 6.18 13.63
CA PRO A 121 -2.64 6.85 13.30
C PRO A 121 -2.43 8.03 12.36
N GLY A 122 -3.35 8.19 11.41
CA GLY A 122 -3.26 9.26 10.41
C GLY A 122 -4.05 8.96 9.14
N ARG A 123 -3.96 9.88 8.19
CA ARG A 123 -4.55 9.71 6.85
C ARG A 123 -3.50 9.23 5.87
N TYR A 124 -3.90 8.31 5.02
CA TYR A 124 -3.02 7.63 4.08
C TYR A 124 -3.66 7.50 2.70
N TYR A 125 -2.83 7.53 1.68
CA TYR A 125 -3.15 6.96 0.39
C TYR A 125 -2.83 5.46 0.44
N LEU A 126 -3.84 4.64 0.19
CA LEU A 126 -3.68 3.22 -0.08
C LEU A 126 -3.59 3.05 -1.59
N MET A 127 -2.42 2.69 -2.09
CA MET A 127 -2.21 2.41 -3.50
C MET A 127 -2.09 0.91 -3.73
N THR A 128 -2.95 0.35 -4.56
CA THR A 128 -2.92 -1.06 -4.96
C THR A 128 -2.47 -1.17 -6.40
N LEU A 129 -1.43 -1.96 -6.65
CA LEU A 129 -0.89 -2.24 -7.97
C LEU A 129 -1.11 -3.73 -8.28
N ASP A 130 -2.08 -4.02 -9.12
CA ASP A 130 -2.45 -5.40 -9.47
C ASP A 130 -2.06 -5.71 -10.92
N PRO A 131 -1.02 -6.53 -11.15
CA PRO A 131 -0.52 -6.80 -12.50
C PRO A 131 -1.47 -7.66 -13.35
N PHE A 132 -2.38 -8.40 -12.72
CA PHE A 132 -3.26 -9.36 -13.40
C PHE A 132 -4.72 -9.23 -13.01
N GLY A 133 -5.06 -8.28 -12.18
CA GLY A 133 -6.44 -7.97 -11.84
C GLY A 133 -7.20 -7.46 -13.04
N LYS A 134 -8.53 -7.56 -12.98
CA LYS A 134 -9.37 -6.77 -13.86
C LYS A 134 -9.12 -5.30 -13.59
N PRO A 135 -9.29 -4.42 -14.60
CA PRO A 135 -9.23 -2.99 -14.37
C PRO A 135 -10.13 -2.60 -13.20
N PHE A 136 -9.64 -1.76 -12.33
CA PHE A 136 -10.44 -1.23 -11.24
C PHE A 136 -11.51 -0.31 -11.81
N ASP A 137 -12.73 -0.42 -11.29
CA ASP A 137 -13.77 0.58 -11.51
C ASP A 137 -13.46 1.79 -10.62
N GLU A 138 -12.68 2.72 -11.16
CA GLU A 138 -12.23 3.91 -10.46
C GLU A 138 -13.36 4.93 -10.40
N GLY A 139 -13.94 5.11 -9.22
CA GLY A 139 -14.90 6.17 -8.95
C GLY A 139 -14.26 7.56 -8.92
N ALA A 140 -15.10 8.59 -8.77
CA ALA A 140 -14.62 9.97 -8.72
C ALA A 140 -13.68 10.23 -7.52
N ALA A 141 -13.93 9.60 -6.38
CA ALA A 141 -13.12 9.74 -5.17
C ALA A 141 -11.73 9.11 -5.33
N GLU A 142 -11.66 7.94 -5.94
CA GLU A 142 -10.41 7.23 -6.22
C GLU A 142 -9.57 7.99 -7.25
N ARG A 143 -10.20 8.52 -8.30
CA ARG A 143 -9.53 9.36 -9.30
C ARG A 143 -8.94 10.61 -8.67
N ALA A 144 -9.72 11.33 -7.85
CA ALA A 144 -9.24 12.51 -7.14
C ALA A 144 -8.06 12.17 -6.20
N ALA A 145 -8.13 11.05 -5.48
CA ALA A 145 -7.05 10.58 -4.61
C ALA A 145 -5.77 10.26 -5.39
N ARG A 146 -5.90 9.63 -6.56
CA ARG A 146 -4.77 9.33 -7.45
C ARG A 146 -4.14 10.61 -7.99
N GLU A 147 -4.94 11.52 -8.52
CA GLU A 147 -4.46 12.81 -9.06
C GLU A 147 -3.73 13.61 -7.97
N GLU A 148 -4.28 13.65 -6.75
CA GLU A 148 -3.65 14.35 -5.63
C GLU A 148 -2.32 13.70 -5.21
N LEU A 149 -2.25 12.38 -5.12
CA LEU A 149 -1.01 11.67 -4.82
C LEU A 149 0.04 11.93 -5.91
N PHE A 150 -0.35 11.77 -7.18
CA PHE A 150 0.57 11.89 -8.32
C PHE A 150 1.11 13.30 -8.49
N ALA A 151 0.30 14.33 -8.24
CA ALA A 151 0.75 15.73 -8.27
C ALA A 151 1.85 16.05 -7.23
N ARG A 152 2.04 15.21 -6.23
CA ARG A 152 3.05 15.37 -5.17
C ARG A 152 4.32 14.56 -5.39
N LEU A 153 4.30 13.65 -6.36
CA LEU A 153 5.44 12.79 -6.65
C LEU A 153 6.44 13.50 -7.55
N PRO A 154 7.72 13.58 -7.16
CA PRO A 154 8.76 14.07 -8.06
C PRO A 154 8.97 13.05 -9.19
N ARG A 155 9.35 13.54 -10.38
CA ARG A 155 9.66 12.69 -11.54
C ARG A 155 8.51 11.70 -11.83
N LEU A 156 7.29 12.21 -11.96
CA LEU A 156 6.07 11.41 -12.10
C LEU A 156 6.15 10.40 -13.24
N ASP A 157 6.68 10.78 -14.39
CA ASP A 157 6.81 9.88 -15.56
C ASP A 157 7.64 8.64 -15.21
N GLU A 158 8.69 8.80 -14.41
CA GLU A 158 9.52 7.67 -13.97
C GLU A 158 8.79 6.81 -12.95
N PHE A 159 8.06 7.42 -12.02
CA PHE A 159 7.20 6.69 -11.08
C PHE A 159 6.17 5.84 -11.82
N GLU A 160 5.44 6.43 -12.76
CA GLU A 160 4.44 5.72 -13.57
C GLU A 160 5.07 4.59 -14.36
N PHE A 161 6.18 4.83 -15.04
CA PHE A 161 6.88 3.81 -15.80
C PHE A 161 7.41 2.65 -14.94
N ARG A 162 7.98 2.94 -13.78
CA ARG A 162 8.65 1.95 -12.92
C ARG A 162 7.70 1.22 -11.98
N LEU A 163 6.78 1.91 -11.37
CA LEU A 163 5.91 1.34 -10.33
C LEU A 163 4.51 1.02 -10.85
N VAL A 164 3.89 1.89 -11.62
CA VAL A 164 2.56 1.66 -12.18
C VAL A 164 2.67 0.78 -13.42
N GLY A 165 3.40 1.24 -14.44
CA GLY A 165 3.66 0.48 -15.66
C GLY A 165 2.39 -0.04 -16.32
N ILE A 166 2.36 -1.35 -16.61
CA ILE A 166 1.22 -2.05 -17.18
C ILE A 166 0.25 -2.61 -16.12
N ARG A 167 0.50 -2.30 -14.84
CA ARG A 167 -0.32 -2.80 -13.73
C ARG A 167 -1.56 -1.93 -13.56
N ASN A 168 -2.67 -2.56 -13.14
CA ASN A 168 -3.83 -1.79 -12.72
C ASN A 168 -3.51 -1.07 -11.41
N CYS A 169 -3.72 0.23 -11.38
CA CYS A 169 -3.47 1.08 -10.21
C CYS A 169 -4.79 1.61 -9.67
N LEU A 170 -5.02 1.42 -8.37
CA LEU A 170 -6.11 2.06 -7.64
C LEU A 170 -5.55 2.80 -6.45
N VAL A 171 -5.97 4.04 -6.24
CA VAL A 171 -5.61 4.85 -5.08
C VAL A 171 -6.85 5.22 -4.30
N GLN A 172 -6.86 4.94 -2.99
CA GLN A 172 -7.94 5.29 -2.09
C GLN A 172 -7.39 6.06 -0.89
N LYS A 173 -8.14 7.04 -0.38
CA LYS A 173 -7.83 7.68 0.90
C LYS A 173 -8.44 6.87 2.03
N ILE A 174 -7.63 6.59 3.04
CA ILE A 174 -8.07 5.89 4.26
C ILE A 174 -7.60 6.62 5.51
N GLU A 175 -8.32 6.42 6.60
CA GLU A 175 -7.94 6.88 7.93
C GLU A 175 -7.58 5.68 8.80
N VAL A 176 -6.38 5.69 9.37
CA VAL A 176 -5.92 4.70 10.35
C VAL A 176 -6.07 5.28 11.74
N ARG A 177 -6.75 4.58 12.63
CA ARG A 177 -6.97 4.99 14.03
C ARG A 177 -6.20 4.09 14.98
N ALA A 178 -5.76 4.66 16.09
CA ALA A 178 -5.01 3.94 17.12
C ALA A 178 -5.79 2.71 17.62
N GLY A 179 -5.12 1.55 17.64
CA GLY A 179 -5.68 0.29 18.17
C GLY A 179 -6.89 -0.25 17.39
N GLN A 180 -7.25 0.33 16.24
CA GLN A 180 -8.40 -0.12 15.46
C GLN A 180 -7.96 -0.80 14.16
N GLU A 181 -8.83 -1.66 13.66
CA GLU A 181 -8.69 -2.24 12.33
C GLU A 181 -9.49 -1.45 11.31
N THR A 182 -8.81 -0.98 10.26
CA THR A 182 -9.42 -0.36 9.09
C THR A 182 -9.53 -1.42 8.00
N HIS A 183 -10.76 -1.85 7.69
CA HIS A 183 -11.01 -2.80 6.61
C HIS A 183 -11.32 -2.06 5.31
N VAL A 184 -10.47 -2.25 4.28
CA VAL A 184 -10.64 -1.58 3.00
C VAL A 184 -11.36 -2.51 2.02
N LYS A 185 -12.53 -2.04 1.57
CA LYS A 185 -13.29 -2.73 0.52
C LYS A 185 -12.90 -2.11 -0.82
N LEU A 186 -12.46 -2.94 -1.75
CA LEU A 186 -12.34 -2.51 -3.15
C LEU A 186 -13.74 -2.29 -3.73
N ALA A 187 -13.90 -1.24 -4.53
CA ALA A 187 -15.11 -1.05 -5.29
C ALA A 187 -15.33 -2.28 -6.17
N ALA A 188 -16.48 -2.92 -6.02
CA ALA A 188 -16.85 -4.06 -6.85
C ALA A 188 -16.98 -3.59 -8.30
N VAL A 189 -16.28 -4.23 -9.22
CA VAL A 189 -16.53 -4.03 -10.65
C VAL A 189 -17.98 -4.44 -10.91
N ARG A 190 -18.85 -3.48 -11.16
CA ARG A 190 -20.22 -3.76 -11.65
C ARG A 190 -20.08 -4.12 -13.13
N PHE A 191 -20.53 -5.31 -13.47
CA PHE A 191 -20.70 -5.74 -14.86
C PHE A 191 -22.07 -5.34 -15.35
#